data_1ee18e8b30211207b9eb2861b0de49c4
#
_entry.id   1ee18e8b30211207b9eb2861b0de49c4
#
_cell.length_a   1.000
_cell.length_b   1.000
_cell.length_c   1.000
_cell.angle_alpha   90.00
_cell.angle_beta   90.00
_cell.angle_gamma   90.00
#
_symmetry.space_group_name_H-M   'P 1'
#
loop_
_entity.id
_entity.type
_entity.pdbx_description
1 polymer ?
#
loop_
_entity_poly.entity_id
_entity_poly.type
_entity_poly.pdbx_seq_one_letter_code
_entity_poly.pdbx_strand_id
1 'polypeptide(L)'
;MWQQSGRQAHLSWLPAYAKQTPPPHAVEADVNIYVIRGRVNDDVIPGKWPIYLGKGYVPYGGKEVELDSFEVLCNTSLKPTERFYEWVSYTGGNVPNNALHAGETQSSEPLYIARRLVNNEMCVGKVHPSHGCAYFPWGGEEHSEKSYEVLCYID
;
A
#
# COMPACT_ATOMS: atom_id res chain seq x y z
N MET A 1 10.56 14.58 -4.84
CA MET A 1 10.42 14.44 -3.38
C MET A 1 9.04 14.91 -2.97
N TRP A 2 8.41 14.16 -2.09
CA TRP A 2 7.10 14.54 -1.60
C TRP A 2 7.22 15.52 -0.46
N GLN A 3 6.26 16.44 -0.42
CA GLN A 3 6.05 17.24 0.77
C GLN A 3 4.86 16.67 1.51
N GLN A 4 5.03 16.42 2.80
CA GLN A 4 3.92 15.98 3.62
C GLN A 4 2.96 17.12 3.84
N SER A 5 1.67 16.87 3.58
CA SER A 5 0.61 17.76 4.00
C SER A 5 0.37 17.58 5.50
N GLY A 6 -0.42 18.47 6.09
CA GLY A 6 -0.85 18.32 7.48
C GLY A 6 -1.57 16.99 7.74
N ARG A 7 -2.26 16.45 6.73
CA ARG A 7 -2.94 15.16 6.84
C ARG A 7 -1.96 14.01 6.97
N GLN A 8 -0.86 14.04 6.19
CA GLN A 8 0.17 13.02 6.22
C GLN A 8 0.93 12.99 7.53
N ALA A 9 0.90 14.09 8.29
CA ALA A 9 1.58 14.14 9.58
C ALA A 9 1.03 13.14 10.59
N HIS A 10 -0.18 12.61 10.38
CA HIS A 10 -0.77 11.60 11.27
C HIS A 10 -0.36 10.17 10.91
N LEU A 11 0.11 9.95 9.70
CA LEU A 11 0.50 8.64 9.19
C LEU A 11 1.96 8.69 8.77
N SER A 12 2.71 7.67 9.16
CA SER A 12 4.14 7.60 8.89
C SER A 12 4.53 6.23 8.39
N TRP A 13 5.59 6.18 7.59
CA TRP A 13 6.19 4.94 7.14
C TRP A 13 7.34 4.58 8.07
N LEU A 14 7.27 3.43 8.72
CA LEU A 14 8.28 2.97 9.66
C LEU A 14 9.01 1.76 9.09
N PRO A 15 10.34 1.65 9.30
CA PRO A 15 11.09 0.49 8.84
C PRO A 15 10.58 -0.80 9.50
N ALA A 16 10.50 -1.85 8.71
CA ALA A 16 10.07 -3.15 9.18
C ALA A 16 10.78 -4.25 8.40
N TYR A 17 10.82 -5.44 9.00
CA TYR A 17 11.51 -6.59 8.42
C TYR A 17 10.61 -7.81 8.48
N ALA A 18 10.87 -8.75 7.57
CA ALA A 18 10.18 -10.03 7.57
C ALA A 18 10.25 -10.71 8.95
N LYS A 19 9.16 -11.37 9.32
CA LYS A 19 9.02 -12.13 10.57
C LYS A 19 8.99 -11.28 11.84
N GLN A 20 9.03 -9.97 11.73
CA GLN A 20 8.81 -9.09 12.88
C GLN A 20 7.35 -9.00 13.24
N THR A 21 7.09 -8.62 14.49
CA THR A 21 5.76 -8.18 14.91
C THR A 21 5.53 -6.77 14.36
N PRO A 22 4.37 -6.48 13.75
CA PRO A 22 4.08 -5.13 13.30
C PRO A 22 4.12 -4.13 14.45
N PRO A 23 4.55 -2.89 14.18
CA PRO A 23 4.49 -1.84 15.17
C PRO A 23 3.04 -1.60 15.65
N PRO A 24 2.86 -1.05 16.86
CA PRO A 24 1.54 -0.63 17.30
C PRO A 24 0.91 0.34 16.31
N HIS A 25 -0.40 0.22 16.09
CA HIS A 25 -1.18 1.10 15.22
C HIS A 25 -0.77 1.08 13.75
N ALA A 26 -0.18 -0.03 13.31
CA ALA A 26 0.06 -0.27 11.89
C ALA A 26 -1.29 -0.39 11.17
N VAL A 27 -1.35 0.17 9.96
CA VAL A 27 -2.59 0.21 9.16
C VAL A 27 -2.84 -1.16 8.54
N GLU A 28 -4.02 -1.71 8.80
CA GLU A 28 -4.47 -2.98 8.24
C GLU A 28 -5.40 -2.75 7.07
N ALA A 29 -5.20 -3.53 6.01
CA ALA A 29 -6.16 -3.58 4.89
C ALA A 29 -7.27 -4.60 5.19
N ASP A 30 -6.98 -5.61 5.99
CA ASP A 30 -7.87 -6.61 6.51
C ASP A 30 -7.17 -7.22 7.74
N VAL A 31 -7.84 -8.08 8.47
CA VAL A 31 -7.26 -8.67 9.69
C VAL A 31 -5.92 -9.34 9.36
N ASN A 32 -4.87 -8.92 10.05
CA ASN A 32 -3.51 -9.46 9.92
C ASN A 32 -2.87 -9.27 8.54
N ILE A 33 -3.38 -8.32 7.76
CA ILE A 33 -2.78 -7.94 6.47
C ILE A 33 -2.47 -6.45 6.52
N TYR A 34 -1.19 -6.11 6.58
CA TYR A 34 -0.74 -4.75 6.79
C TYR A 34 -0.35 -4.08 5.48
N VAL A 35 -0.47 -2.75 5.47
CA VAL A 35 -0.10 -1.93 4.32
C VAL A 35 1.38 -1.60 4.43
N ILE A 36 2.14 -1.98 3.42
CA ILE A 36 3.57 -1.71 3.33
C ILE A 36 3.91 -1.04 2.01
N ARG A 37 5.14 -0.56 1.93
CA ARG A 37 5.77 -0.21 0.66
C ARG A 37 7.21 -0.68 0.67
N GLY A 38 7.70 -1.02 -0.51
CA GLY A 38 9.08 -1.46 -0.65
C GLY A 38 9.69 -1.01 -1.95
N ARG A 39 11.01 -1.07 -2.00
CA ARG A 39 11.76 -0.67 -3.18
C ARG A 39 12.09 -1.90 -4.02
N VAL A 40 11.77 -1.81 -5.32
CA VAL A 40 12.20 -2.79 -6.32
C VAL A 40 12.81 -1.99 -7.46
N ASN A 41 14.10 -2.21 -7.72
CA ASN A 41 14.87 -1.36 -8.62
C ASN A 41 14.72 0.10 -8.16
N ASP A 42 14.26 0.99 -9.03
CA ASP A 42 14.09 2.42 -8.69
C ASP A 42 12.64 2.80 -8.42
N ASP A 43 11.73 1.81 -8.34
CA ASP A 43 10.35 2.04 -7.96
C ASP A 43 10.17 1.87 -6.44
N VAL A 44 9.31 2.69 -5.86
CA VAL A 44 8.80 2.49 -4.49
C VAL A 44 7.35 2.08 -4.62
N ILE A 45 7.00 0.89 -4.15
CA ILE A 45 5.75 0.23 -4.50
C ILE A 45 4.96 -0.17 -3.27
N PRO A 46 3.67 0.23 -3.16
CA PRO A 46 2.80 -0.29 -2.10
C PRO A 46 2.51 -1.78 -2.28
N GLY A 47 2.37 -2.48 -1.16
CA GLY A 47 2.04 -3.89 -1.17
C GLY A 47 1.50 -4.38 0.16
N LYS A 48 1.54 -5.69 0.36
CA LYS A 48 0.93 -6.36 1.52
C LYS A 48 1.98 -7.02 2.41
N TRP A 49 1.67 -7.06 3.69
CA TRP A 49 2.41 -7.84 4.68
C TRP A 49 1.43 -8.74 5.42
N PRO A 50 1.16 -9.93 4.88
CA PRO A 50 0.34 -10.91 5.59
C PRO A 50 1.17 -11.54 6.70
N ILE A 51 0.77 -11.34 7.93
CA ILE A 51 1.59 -11.75 9.08
C ILE A 51 1.83 -13.26 9.09
N TYR A 52 0.83 -14.04 8.68
CA TYR A 52 0.97 -15.49 8.64
C TYR A 52 2.00 -16.00 7.62
N LEU A 53 2.33 -15.19 6.60
CA LEU A 53 3.39 -15.52 5.63
C LEU A 53 4.75 -14.98 6.06
N GLY A 54 4.76 -13.94 6.89
CA GLY A 54 5.96 -13.39 7.49
C GLY A 54 6.80 -12.48 6.60
N LYS A 55 6.43 -12.27 5.34
CA LYS A 55 7.19 -11.44 4.40
C LYS A 55 6.30 -10.35 3.81
N GLY A 56 6.94 -9.32 3.24
CA GLY A 56 6.25 -8.34 2.44
C GLY A 56 6.20 -8.78 0.97
N TYR A 57 5.14 -8.35 0.28
CA TYR A 57 4.94 -8.67 -1.14
C TYR A 57 4.47 -7.43 -1.88
N VAL A 58 5.13 -7.14 -2.99
CA VAL A 58 4.74 -6.03 -3.86
C VAL A 58 4.59 -6.52 -5.30
N PRO A 59 3.68 -5.90 -6.10
CA PRO A 59 3.52 -6.27 -7.51
C PRO A 59 4.52 -5.50 -8.38
N TYR A 60 5.31 -6.22 -9.17
CA TYR A 60 6.28 -5.58 -10.06
C TYR A 60 6.67 -6.50 -11.21
N GLY A 61 6.62 -5.95 -12.44
CA GLY A 61 7.13 -6.65 -13.61
C GLY A 61 6.42 -7.97 -13.93
N GLY A 62 5.12 -8.04 -13.66
CA GLY A 62 4.33 -9.25 -13.89
C GLY A 62 4.40 -10.24 -12.75
N LYS A 63 5.13 -9.95 -11.69
CA LYS A 63 5.40 -10.90 -10.60
C LYS A 63 4.97 -10.37 -9.25
N GLU A 64 4.77 -11.30 -8.32
CA GLU A 64 4.71 -11.02 -6.90
C GLU A 64 6.14 -11.08 -6.36
N VAL A 65 6.66 -9.94 -5.90
CA VAL A 65 8.04 -9.84 -5.42
C VAL A 65 8.05 -9.90 -3.90
N GLU A 66 8.78 -10.86 -3.33
CA GLU A 66 8.97 -10.99 -1.89
C GLU A 66 10.01 -10.00 -1.40
N LEU A 67 9.75 -9.39 -0.24
CA LEU A 67 10.67 -8.45 0.39
C LEU A 67 10.94 -8.88 1.83
N ASP A 68 12.21 -8.83 2.22
CA ASP A 68 12.64 -9.08 3.60
C ASP A 68 12.72 -7.78 4.40
N SER A 69 12.84 -6.63 3.75
CA SER A 69 12.83 -5.33 4.38
C SER A 69 11.90 -4.39 3.62
N PHE A 70 11.17 -3.57 4.34
CA PHE A 70 10.15 -2.68 3.77
C PHE A 70 9.77 -1.63 4.81
N GLU A 71 8.81 -0.78 4.48
CA GLU A 71 8.24 0.16 5.42
C GLU A 71 6.76 -0.14 5.60
N VAL A 72 6.29 -0.05 6.84
CA VAL A 72 4.89 -0.26 7.19
C VAL A 72 4.24 1.06 7.54
N LEU A 73 3.01 1.25 7.07
CA LEU A 73 2.24 2.47 7.35
C LEU A 73 1.64 2.39 8.74
N CYS A 74 1.87 3.42 9.54
CA CYS A 74 1.40 3.47 10.92
C CYS A 74 0.73 4.80 11.24
N ASN A 75 -0.26 4.76 12.13
CA ASN A 75 -0.76 5.98 12.75
C ASN A 75 0.20 6.36 13.89
N THR A 76 0.97 7.42 13.68
CA THR A 76 1.96 7.92 14.63
C THR A 76 1.53 9.22 15.30
N SER A 77 0.24 9.55 15.21
CA SER A 77 -0.31 10.76 15.80
C SER A 77 -0.43 10.63 17.32
N LEU A 78 -0.79 11.73 17.97
CA LEU A 78 -1.11 11.74 19.40
C LEU A 78 -2.44 11.06 19.71
N LYS A 79 -3.21 10.69 18.68
CA LYS A 79 -4.48 9.97 18.82
C LYS A 79 -4.40 8.68 17.98
N PRO A 80 -3.60 7.70 18.42
CA PRO A 80 -3.28 6.53 17.58
C PRO A 80 -4.46 5.59 17.34
N THR A 81 -5.54 5.71 18.09
CA THR A 81 -6.76 4.91 17.87
C THR A 81 -7.78 5.63 17.01
N GLU A 82 -7.55 6.90 16.68
CA GLU A 82 -8.42 7.66 15.79
C GLU A 82 -8.09 7.32 14.34
N ARG A 83 -9.11 7.19 13.51
CA ARG A 83 -8.92 6.82 12.12
C ARG A 83 -8.76 8.06 11.26
N PHE A 84 -7.57 8.23 10.69
CA PHE A 84 -7.24 9.33 9.79
C PHE A 84 -7.28 8.92 8.33
N TYR A 85 -7.83 7.76 8.01
CA TYR A 85 -7.89 7.22 6.65
C TYR A 85 -9.18 6.43 6.44
N GLU A 86 -9.52 6.26 5.16
CA GLU A 86 -10.63 5.41 4.74
C GLU A 86 -10.31 4.80 3.39
N TRP A 87 -10.99 3.71 3.09
CA TRP A 87 -10.89 3.05 1.80
C TRP A 87 -12.07 3.47 0.92
N VAL A 88 -11.80 3.96 -0.29
CA VAL A 88 -12.81 4.51 -1.18
C VAL A 88 -12.76 3.80 -2.53
N SER A 89 -13.91 3.37 -3.05
CA SER A 89 -13.99 2.64 -4.32
C SER A 89 -13.72 3.54 -5.52
N TYR A 90 -12.82 3.09 -6.39
CA TYR A 90 -12.46 3.75 -7.64
C TYR A 90 -12.19 2.74 -8.74
N THR A 91 -12.06 3.21 -9.96
CA THR A 91 -11.85 2.36 -11.14
C THR A 91 -10.94 3.05 -12.14
N GLY A 92 -10.40 2.25 -13.07
CA GLY A 92 -9.74 2.77 -14.29
C GLY A 92 -8.43 3.52 -14.07
N GLY A 93 -7.75 3.28 -12.94
CA GLY A 93 -6.51 3.99 -12.61
C GLY A 93 -6.74 5.33 -11.96
N ASN A 94 -8.00 5.70 -11.68
CA ASN A 94 -8.34 6.97 -11.05
C ASN A 94 -8.22 6.89 -9.54
N VAL A 95 -7.92 8.02 -8.91
CA VAL A 95 -7.87 8.18 -7.45
C VAL A 95 -8.44 9.55 -7.10
N PRO A 96 -9.02 9.71 -5.89
CA PRO A 96 -9.47 11.02 -5.45
C PRO A 96 -8.30 11.91 -5.03
N ASN A 97 -8.57 13.21 -4.85
CA ASN A 97 -7.54 14.18 -4.49
C ASN A 97 -6.91 13.91 -3.12
N ASN A 98 -7.63 13.23 -2.23
CA ASN A 98 -7.14 12.90 -0.89
C ASN A 98 -6.52 11.50 -0.80
N ALA A 99 -6.22 10.86 -1.92
CA ALA A 99 -5.51 9.58 -1.90
C ALA A 99 -4.12 9.73 -1.33
N LEU A 100 -3.69 8.75 -0.53
CA LEU A 100 -2.33 8.71 0.00
C LEU A 100 -1.34 8.49 -1.13
N HIS A 101 -0.36 9.38 -1.22
CA HIS A 101 0.79 9.26 -2.10
C HIS A 101 1.78 8.30 -1.42
N ALA A 102 1.84 7.07 -1.88
CA ALA A 102 2.56 6.02 -1.17
C ALA A 102 3.86 5.58 -1.82
N GLY A 103 3.99 5.81 -3.10
CA GLY A 103 5.19 5.41 -3.82
C GLY A 103 5.31 6.15 -5.13
N GLU A 104 6.29 5.76 -5.91
CA GLU A 104 6.49 6.32 -7.24
C GLU A 104 7.30 5.38 -8.10
N THR A 105 7.11 5.50 -9.41
CA THR A 105 7.92 4.77 -10.38
C THR A 105 9.27 5.45 -10.57
N GLN A 106 10.17 4.75 -11.26
CA GLN A 106 11.47 5.29 -11.65
C GLN A 106 11.34 6.64 -12.40
N SER A 107 10.26 6.84 -13.15
CA SER A 107 10.01 8.09 -13.86
C SER A 107 9.21 9.11 -13.05
N SER A 108 9.09 8.90 -11.75
CA SER A 108 8.42 9.80 -10.80
C SER A 108 6.90 9.85 -10.94
N GLU A 109 6.30 8.86 -11.58
CA GLU A 109 4.84 8.75 -11.57
C GLU A 109 4.37 8.32 -10.19
N PRO A 110 3.42 9.04 -9.56
CA PRO A 110 2.93 8.65 -8.23
C PRO A 110 2.16 7.34 -8.27
N LEU A 111 2.38 6.53 -7.23
CA LEU A 111 1.65 5.29 -6.99
C LEU A 111 0.86 5.43 -5.70
N TYR A 112 -0.37 4.88 -5.71
CA TYR A 112 -1.29 4.98 -4.58
C TYR A 112 -1.60 3.60 -4.04
N ILE A 113 -2.13 3.54 -2.84
CA ILE A 113 -2.41 2.26 -2.16
C ILE A 113 -3.78 1.76 -2.57
N ALA A 114 -3.83 0.56 -3.12
CA ALA A 114 -5.08 -0.10 -3.46
C ALA A 114 -5.24 -1.36 -2.63
N ARG A 115 -6.50 -1.73 -2.34
CA ARG A 115 -6.83 -3.06 -1.83
C ARG A 115 -7.96 -3.67 -2.63
N ARG A 116 -7.96 -4.98 -2.71
CA ARG A 116 -9.00 -5.76 -3.38
C ARG A 116 -8.89 -7.22 -2.99
N LEU A 117 -10.01 -7.93 -2.99
CA LEU A 117 -9.98 -9.38 -2.91
C LEU A 117 -9.47 -9.96 -4.23
N VAL A 118 -8.47 -10.82 -4.13
CA VAL A 118 -7.95 -11.61 -5.24
C VAL A 118 -8.00 -13.06 -4.78
N ASN A 119 -8.76 -13.90 -5.48
CA ASN A 119 -8.96 -15.29 -5.10
C ASN A 119 -9.35 -15.45 -3.61
N ASN A 120 -10.28 -14.60 -3.16
CA ASN A 120 -10.81 -14.59 -1.80
C ASN A 120 -9.81 -14.16 -0.71
N GLU A 121 -8.65 -13.64 -1.07
CA GLU A 121 -7.71 -13.07 -0.13
C GLU A 121 -7.61 -11.56 -0.35
N MET A 122 -7.60 -10.81 0.75
CA MET A 122 -7.38 -9.37 0.64
C MET A 122 -5.94 -9.12 0.26
N CYS A 123 -5.76 -8.42 -0.86
CA CYS A 123 -4.44 -8.00 -1.33
C CYS A 123 -4.32 -6.49 -1.29
N VAL A 124 -3.12 -6.02 -0.99
CA VAL A 124 -2.74 -4.62 -1.11
C VAL A 124 -1.74 -4.51 -2.24
N GLY A 125 -1.96 -3.54 -3.11
CA GLY A 125 -1.10 -3.28 -4.24
C GLY A 125 -1.05 -1.81 -4.60
N LYS A 126 -0.79 -1.53 -5.87
CA LYS A 126 -0.58 -0.17 -6.36
C LYS A 126 -1.67 0.23 -7.36
N VAL A 127 -2.18 1.46 -7.24
CA VAL A 127 -2.87 2.09 -8.36
C VAL A 127 -1.80 2.71 -9.24
N HIS A 128 -1.80 2.35 -10.50
CA HIS A 128 -0.86 2.85 -11.51
C HIS A 128 -1.63 3.67 -12.54
N PRO A 129 -1.78 4.97 -12.31
CA PRO A 129 -2.72 5.78 -13.10
C PRO A 129 -2.48 5.72 -14.61
N SER A 130 -1.25 5.81 -15.08
CA SER A 130 -0.94 5.78 -16.50
C SER A 130 -1.25 4.44 -17.16
N HIS A 131 -1.33 3.36 -16.38
CA HIS A 131 -1.72 2.04 -16.88
C HIS A 131 -3.24 1.82 -16.86
N GLY A 132 -3.98 2.72 -16.23
CA GLY A 132 -5.43 2.63 -16.17
C GLY A 132 -5.97 1.52 -15.29
N CYS A 133 -5.23 1.08 -14.29
CA CYS A 133 -5.61 -0.03 -13.43
C CYS A 133 -4.84 -0.02 -12.11
N ALA A 134 -5.16 -0.99 -11.26
CA ALA A 134 -4.34 -1.32 -10.10
C ALA A 134 -3.73 -2.71 -10.29
N TYR A 135 -2.61 -2.95 -9.65
CA TYR A 135 -1.92 -4.24 -9.67
C TYR A 135 -1.78 -4.79 -8.27
N PHE A 136 -2.00 -6.10 -8.15
CA PHE A 136 -1.99 -6.80 -6.86
C PHE A 136 -1.07 -8.02 -6.91
N PRO A 137 -0.26 -8.25 -5.85
CA PRO A 137 0.60 -9.41 -5.78
C PRO A 137 -0.17 -10.60 -5.21
N TRP A 138 -0.24 -11.69 -5.97
CA TRP A 138 -0.89 -12.91 -5.50
C TRP A 138 -0.43 -14.11 -6.33
N GLY A 139 -0.10 -15.22 -5.62
CA GLY A 139 0.26 -16.47 -6.27
C GLY A 139 1.48 -16.41 -7.16
N GLY A 140 2.44 -15.56 -6.82
CA GLY A 140 3.68 -15.39 -7.58
C GLY A 140 3.57 -14.43 -8.74
N GLU A 141 2.38 -13.89 -9.01
CA GLU A 141 2.12 -13.04 -10.17
C GLU A 141 1.62 -11.66 -9.78
N GLU A 142 1.69 -10.74 -10.72
CA GLU A 142 1.10 -9.41 -10.63
C GLU A 142 -0.25 -9.46 -11.36
N HIS A 143 -1.34 -9.23 -10.63
CA HIS A 143 -2.70 -9.25 -11.18
C HIS A 143 -3.21 -7.84 -11.39
N SER A 144 -3.65 -7.54 -12.62
CA SER A 144 -4.24 -6.24 -12.92
C SER A 144 -5.74 -6.27 -12.75
N GLU A 145 -6.29 -5.21 -12.13
CA GLU A 145 -7.71 -5.07 -11.87
C GLU A 145 -8.17 -3.65 -12.17
N LYS A 146 -9.35 -3.53 -12.77
CA LYS A 146 -9.93 -2.23 -13.11
C LYS A 146 -10.69 -1.59 -11.95
N SER A 147 -11.11 -2.36 -10.97
CA SER A 147 -11.85 -1.85 -9.81
C SER A 147 -11.12 -2.22 -8.53
N TYR A 148 -11.12 -1.33 -7.55
CA TYR A 148 -10.33 -1.45 -6.33
C TYR A 148 -10.82 -0.42 -5.32
N GLU A 149 -10.30 -0.51 -4.09
CA GLU A 149 -10.46 0.55 -3.11
C GLU A 149 -9.12 1.24 -2.88
N VAL A 150 -9.15 2.56 -2.76
CA VAL A 150 -7.96 3.41 -2.57
C VAL A 150 -7.92 3.90 -1.14
N LEU A 151 -6.74 3.88 -0.52
CA LEU A 151 -6.56 4.45 0.82
C LEU A 151 -6.43 5.97 0.72
N CYS A 152 -7.32 6.66 1.44
CA CYS A 152 -7.44 8.11 1.38
C CYS A 152 -7.38 8.71 2.78
N TYR A 153 -6.90 9.97 2.86
CA TYR A 153 -6.94 10.71 4.12
C TYR A 153 -8.37 11.11 4.47
N ILE A 154 -8.66 11.16 5.77
CA ILE A 154 -9.84 11.79 6.32
C ILE A 154 -9.38 13.06 7.04
N ASP A 155 -10.04 14.16 6.74
CA ASP A 155 -9.78 15.44 7.41
C ASP A 155 -10.48 15.52 8.76
#